data_9f2d745e2da247f22cb994238444c96e
#
_entry.id   9f2d745e2da247f22cb994238444c96e
#
_cell.length_a   1.000
_cell.length_b   1.000
_cell.length_c   1.000
_cell.angle_alpha   90.00
_cell.angle_beta   90.00
_cell.angle_gamma   90.00
#
_symmetry.space_group_name_H-M   'P 1'
#
loop_
_entity.id
_entity.type
_entity.pdbx_description
1 polymer ?
#
loop_
_entity_poly.entity_id
_entity_poly.type
_entity_poly.pdbx_seq_one_letter_code
_entity_poly.pdbx_strand_id
1 'polypeptide(L)'
;MQESTTDKKRVTVGIPSYNEEINISNLLRSIIELNKLENQPETNNDSSYGKKEYINSSKGEDNRISPRKDFAISEIIISDDSSDNTCRIVEAIAAENPSLSIKLLHHDSRRGVSAAWNEIFKKATGEIIVLYDADIIIDKSTTANLVQSVSDGIGLCASNSMPLVSKGSAMSRASVFIAEWLRWVRKSGLSQYTVMGRALSILSHVAKRITIPENVIALDLYLQCKVLELGFKVIYNDQALVYFRPPDNMKDFSSQIIRATNGHKQIRHLLTDQCIRLPLRSGLVAAIKSIVQDPKGGIYLIYCYSLLPLYSRRLKATNSAIWDIAKSTKRLT
;
A
#
# COMPACT_ATOMS: atom_id res chain seq x y z
N MET A 1 -21.83 -37.21 -7.18
CA MET A 1 -20.59 -36.47 -6.93
C MET A 1 -20.99 -35.17 -6.23
N GLN A 2 -20.76 -35.07 -4.93
CA GLN A 2 -20.99 -33.85 -4.17
C GLN A 2 -19.89 -32.86 -4.58
N GLU A 3 -20.30 -31.74 -5.20
CA GLU A 3 -19.42 -30.58 -5.34
C GLU A 3 -18.99 -30.14 -3.95
N SER A 4 -17.69 -30.23 -3.67
CA SER A 4 -17.12 -29.65 -2.47
C SER A 4 -17.25 -28.14 -2.63
N THR A 5 -18.16 -27.52 -1.87
CA THR A 5 -18.15 -26.07 -1.63
C THR A 5 -16.83 -25.76 -0.96
N THR A 6 -15.82 -25.37 -1.74
CA THR A 6 -14.57 -24.83 -1.19
C THR A 6 -14.93 -23.60 -0.38
N ASP A 7 -14.73 -23.69 0.92
CA ASP A 7 -15.01 -22.60 1.86
C ASP A 7 -14.12 -21.40 1.46
N LYS A 8 -14.74 -20.29 1.04
CA LYS A 8 -14.00 -19.10 0.57
C LYS A 8 -13.18 -18.54 1.72
N LYS A 9 -11.90 -18.24 1.49
CA LYS A 9 -11.03 -17.56 2.48
C LYS A 9 -11.65 -16.24 2.92
N ARG A 10 -11.78 -16.04 4.22
CA ARG A 10 -12.32 -14.78 4.76
C ARG A 10 -11.23 -13.73 4.84
N VAL A 11 -11.52 -12.55 4.30
CA VAL A 11 -10.59 -11.42 4.25
C VAL A 11 -11.11 -10.28 5.12
N THR A 12 -10.24 -9.76 5.98
CA THR A 12 -10.41 -8.48 6.66
C THR A 12 -9.67 -7.41 5.87
N VAL A 13 -10.34 -6.34 5.47
CA VAL A 13 -9.69 -5.14 4.96
C VAL A 13 -9.46 -4.18 6.12
N GLY A 14 -8.22 -3.73 6.31
CA GLY A 14 -7.82 -2.78 7.35
C GLY A 14 -7.38 -1.45 6.75
N ILE A 15 -7.90 -0.34 7.27
CA ILE A 15 -7.59 1.01 6.79
C ILE A 15 -7.23 1.89 7.99
N PRO A 16 -5.94 2.26 8.19
CA PRO A 16 -5.59 3.33 9.12
C PRO A 16 -5.99 4.67 8.51
N SER A 17 -6.62 5.54 9.29
CA SER A 17 -7.18 6.80 8.79
C SER A 17 -6.82 7.97 9.71
N TYR A 18 -6.44 9.11 9.11
CA TYR A 18 -6.25 10.38 9.80
C TYR A 18 -6.47 11.56 8.87
N ASN A 19 -7.60 12.25 9.00
CA ASN A 19 -8.01 13.40 8.18
C ASN A 19 -8.01 13.08 6.67
N GLU A 20 -8.86 12.11 6.30
CA GLU A 20 -8.98 11.58 4.93
C GLU A 20 -10.36 11.84 4.32
N GLU A 21 -11.07 12.89 4.76
CA GLU A 21 -12.42 13.22 4.25
C GLU A 21 -12.49 13.34 2.72
N ILE A 22 -11.36 13.67 2.06
CA ILE A 22 -11.29 13.80 0.59
C ILE A 22 -11.19 12.43 -0.10
N ASN A 23 -10.53 11.44 0.53
CA ASN A 23 -10.12 10.20 -0.12
C ASN A 23 -10.90 8.96 0.32
N ILE A 24 -11.28 8.90 1.60
CA ILE A 24 -11.82 7.68 2.23
C ILE A 24 -13.05 7.13 1.51
N SER A 25 -13.92 8.02 1.00
CA SER A 25 -15.12 7.61 0.27
C SER A 25 -14.78 6.85 -1.01
N ASN A 26 -13.81 7.32 -1.78
CA ASN A 26 -13.41 6.70 -3.03
C ASN A 26 -12.84 5.30 -2.80
N LEU A 27 -11.96 5.15 -1.80
CA LEU A 27 -11.38 3.86 -1.46
C LEU A 27 -12.45 2.87 -0.98
N LEU A 28 -13.31 3.27 -0.03
CA LEU A 28 -14.36 2.40 0.51
C LEU A 28 -15.33 1.95 -0.58
N ARG A 29 -15.80 2.87 -1.43
CA ARG A 29 -16.70 2.53 -2.54
C ARG A 29 -16.06 1.58 -3.54
N SER A 30 -14.77 1.75 -3.86
CA SER A 30 -14.02 0.81 -4.71
C SER A 30 -13.96 -0.59 -4.08
N ILE A 31 -13.68 -0.72 -2.79
CA ILE A 31 -13.62 -2.01 -2.08
C ILE A 31 -15.01 -2.68 -2.06
N ILE A 32 -16.06 -1.91 -1.77
CA ILE A 32 -17.45 -2.40 -1.71
C ILE A 32 -17.92 -2.87 -3.09
N GLU A 33 -17.62 -2.11 -4.15
CA GLU A 33 -17.97 -2.48 -5.53
C GLU A 33 -17.28 -3.81 -5.92
N LEU A 34 -15.99 -3.95 -5.61
CA LEU A 34 -15.26 -5.20 -5.82
C LEU A 34 -15.92 -6.37 -5.08
N ASN A 35 -16.30 -6.18 -3.83
CA ASN A 35 -16.96 -7.23 -3.05
C ASN A 35 -18.33 -7.62 -3.62
N LYS A 36 -19.10 -6.67 -4.16
CA LYS A 36 -20.39 -6.93 -4.83
C LYS A 36 -20.19 -7.74 -6.11
N LEU A 37 -19.21 -7.37 -6.94
CA LEU A 37 -18.88 -8.10 -8.17
C LEU A 37 -18.41 -9.53 -7.89
N GLU A 38 -17.77 -9.74 -6.76
CA GLU A 38 -17.25 -11.05 -6.32
C GLU A 38 -18.32 -11.99 -5.78
N ASN A 39 -19.43 -11.46 -5.29
CA ASN A 39 -20.53 -12.22 -4.70
C ASN A 39 -21.71 -12.42 -5.66
N GLN A 40 -21.67 -11.91 -6.92
CA GLN A 40 -22.71 -12.22 -7.90
C GLN A 40 -22.54 -13.64 -8.41
N PRO A 41 -23.64 -14.45 -8.49
CA PRO A 41 -23.60 -15.74 -9.17
C PRO A 41 -23.25 -15.53 -10.65
N GLU A 42 -22.43 -16.41 -11.22
CA GLU A 42 -22.11 -16.40 -12.64
C GLU A 42 -23.40 -16.51 -13.46
N THR A 43 -23.95 -15.40 -13.91
CA THR A 43 -24.90 -15.40 -14.99
C THR A 43 -24.13 -15.52 -16.30
N ASN A 44 -24.21 -16.70 -16.93
CA ASN A 44 -23.85 -16.88 -18.31
C ASN A 44 -24.70 -15.91 -19.13
N ASN A 45 -24.19 -14.74 -19.44
CA ASN A 45 -24.47 -14.00 -20.68
C ASN A 45 -23.94 -12.55 -20.63
N ASP A 46 -23.37 -12.24 -21.78
CA ASP A 46 -23.39 -10.94 -22.46
C ASP A 46 -22.16 -10.04 -22.36
N SER A 47 -21.45 -10.14 -23.46
CA SER A 47 -20.51 -9.15 -23.99
C SER A 47 -21.27 -7.87 -24.41
N SER A 48 -21.57 -6.95 -23.49
CA SER A 48 -21.89 -5.57 -23.85
C SER A 48 -21.92 -4.65 -22.63
N TYR A 49 -20.77 -4.18 -22.19
CA TYR A 49 -20.71 -2.93 -21.42
C TYR A 49 -19.54 -2.05 -21.87
N GLY A 50 -19.95 -0.84 -22.21
CA GLY A 50 -19.23 0.21 -22.90
C GLY A 50 -17.79 0.49 -22.42
N LYS A 51 -16.92 0.52 -23.40
CA LYS A 51 -15.59 1.12 -23.35
C LYS A 51 -15.72 2.60 -22.99
N LYS A 52 -15.27 2.99 -21.81
CA LYS A 52 -14.73 4.32 -21.58
C LYS A 52 -13.23 4.23 -21.67
N GLU A 53 -12.70 4.84 -22.71
CA GLU A 53 -11.28 4.93 -23.05
C GLU A 53 -10.51 5.64 -21.93
N TYR A 54 -9.59 4.92 -21.32
CA TYR A 54 -8.41 5.52 -20.71
C TYR A 54 -7.19 5.03 -21.52
N ILE A 55 -6.49 5.98 -22.07
CA ILE A 55 -5.47 5.93 -23.09
C ILE A 55 -4.44 4.83 -22.89
N ASN A 56 -4.34 3.97 -23.89
CA ASN A 56 -3.41 2.86 -24.02
C ASN A 56 -2.02 3.25 -24.49
N SER A 57 -1.02 2.51 -24.02
CA SER A 57 0.02 2.00 -24.90
C SER A 57 0.72 0.77 -24.31
N SER A 58 0.32 -0.40 -24.76
CA SER A 58 1.21 -1.50 -25.17
C SER A 58 0.37 -2.74 -25.52
N LYS A 59 0.54 -3.22 -26.74
CA LYS A 59 -0.04 -4.46 -27.26
C LYS A 59 0.62 -5.66 -26.55
N GLY A 60 -0.18 -6.46 -25.88
CA GLY A 60 0.15 -7.78 -25.38
C GLY A 60 -1.15 -8.56 -25.28
N GLU A 61 -1.24 -9.73 -25.88
CA GLU A 61 -2.41 -10.59 -25.97
C GLU A 61 -3.03 -10.85 -24.61
N ASP A 62 -4.32 -10.50 -24.48
CA ASP A 62 -5.10 -10.54 -23.26
C ASP A 62 -5.73 -11.92 -23.05
N ASN A 63 -4.89 -12.90 -22.69
CA ASN A 63 -5.34 -14.19 -22.16
C ASN A 63 -5.46 -14.12 -20.62
N ARG A 64 -6.24 -13.16 -20.12
CA ARG A 64 -6.58 -13.09 -18.70
C ARG A 64 -7.73 -14.06 -18.42
N ILE A 65 -7.37 -15.28 -18.04
CA ILE A 65 -8.25 -16.13 -17.25
C ILE A 65 -8.60 -15.31 -16.01
N SER A 66 -9.87 -14.93 -15.87
CA SER A 66 -10.37 -14.30 -14.64
C SER A 66 -10.03 -15.24 -13.48
N PRO A 67 -9.19 -14.86 -12.51
CA PRO A 67 -8.82 -15.76 -11.44
C PRO A 67 -10.07 -16.17 -10.68
N ARG A 68 -10.31 -17.49 -10.52
CA ARG A 68 -11.36 -18.01 -9.62
C ARG A 68 -11.20 -17.35 -8.27
N LYS A 69 -12.26 -16.72 -7.79
CA LYS A 69 -12.24 -15.92 -6.57
C LYS A 69 -12.54 -16.81 -5.37
N ASP A 70 -11.49 -17.39 -4.81
CA ASP A 70 -11.58 -18.28 -3.65
C ASP A 70 -11.60 -17.51 -2.32
N PHE A 71 -12.07 -16.25 -2.30
CA PHE A 71 -12.13 -15.43 -1.09
C PHE A 71 -13.37 -14.53 -1.05
N ALA A 72 -13.71 -14.03 0.15
CA ALA A 72 -14.73 -13.03 0.37
C ALA A 72 -14.24 -11.99 1.39
N ILE A 73 -14.50 -10.70 1.14
CA ILE A 73 -14.27 -9.65 2.13
C ILE A 73 -15.37 -9.77 3.18
N SER A 74 -15.03 -10.29 4.35
CA SER A 74 -15.96 -10.52 5.46
C SER A 74 -16.19 -9.28 6.32
N GLU A 75 -15.20 -8.38 6.37
CA GLU A 75 -15.27 -7.14 7.13
C GLU A 75 -14.27 -6.09 6.64
N ILE A 76 -14.59 -4.83 6.89
CA ILE A 76 -13.70 -3.68 6.74
C ILE A 76 -13.54 -3.05 8.13
N ILE A 77 -12.31 -2.87 8.59
CA ILE A 77 -11.98 -2.22 9.86
C ILE A 77 -11.25 -0.91 9.55
N ILE A 78 -11.82 0.21 9.93
CA ILE A 78 -11.21 1.53 9.84
C ILE A 78 -10.77 1.93 11.25
N SER A 79 -9.46 2.04 11.49
CA SER A 79 -8.91 2.61 12.74
C SER A 79 -8.57 4.07 12.48
N ASP A 80 -9.36 4.96 13.07
CA ASP A 80 -9.44 6.38 12.73
C ASP A 80 -9.11 7.27 13.92
N ASP A 81 -8.19 8.21 13.69
CA ASP A 81 -7.79 9.24 14.64
C ASP A 81 -8.16 10.66 14.12
N SER A 82 -9.13 10.79 13.18
CA SER A 82 -9.46 12.03 12.45
C SER A 82 -10.21 13.04 13.31
N SER A 83 -10.02 14.31 12.97
CA SER A 83 -10.79 15.44 13.53
C SER A 83 -11.63 16.18 12.46
N ASP A 84 -11.60 15.72 11.19
CA ASP A 84 -12.41 16.22 10.09
C ASP A 84 -13.68 15.37 9.87
N ASN A 85 -14.30 15.46 8.69
CA ASN A 85 -15.52 14.70 8.39
C ASN A 85 -15.31 13.21 8.03
N THR A 86 -14.10 12.68 8.17
CA THR A 86 -13.79 11.27 7.82
C THR A 86 -14.76 10.29 8.47
N CYS A 87 -14.99 10.41 9.79
CA CYS A 87 -15.90 9.52 10.53
C CYS A 87 -17.32 9.53 9.97
N ARG A 88 -17.88 10.72 9.75
CA ARG A 88 -19.24 10.87 9.19
C ARG A 88 -19.38 10.21 7.82
N ILE A 89 -18.36 10.34 6.98
CA ILE A 89 -18.33 9.72 5.66
C ILE A 89 -18.33 8.20 5.77
N VAL A 90 -17.53 7.64 6.67
CA VAL A 90 -17.46 6.19 6.91
C VAL A 90 -18.79 5.67 7.44
N GLU A 91 -19.40 6.33 8.43
CA GLU A 91 -20.70 5.96 8.99
C GLU A 91 -21.81 5.98 7.94
N ALA A 92 -21.86 7.01 7.10
CA ALA A 92 -22.83 7.10 6.00
C ALA A 92 -22.67 5.93 5.02
N ILE A 93 -21.43 5.60 4.61
CA ILE A 93 -21.17 4.48 3.71
C ILE A 93 -21.51 3.13 4.37
N ALA A 94 -21.25 2.98 5.66
CA ALA A 94 -21.62 1.78 6.40
C ALA A 94 -23.14 1.60 6.43
N ALA A 95 -23.91 2.67 6.67
CA ALA A 95 -25.38 2.64 6.65
C ALA A 95 -25.94 2.31 5.26
N GLU A 96 -25.29 2.76 4.17
CA GLU A 96 -25.67 2.41 2.78
C GLU A 96 -25.39 0.93 2.44
N ASN A 97 -24.56 0.23 3.20
CA ASN A 97 -24.12 -1.15 2.90
C ASN A 97 -24.24 -2.10 4.10
N PRO A 98 -25.46 -2.32 4.65
CA PRO A 98 -25.67 -3.09 5.88
C PRO A 98 -25.30 -4.59 5.77
N SER A 99 -25.17 -5.12 4.56
CA SER A 99 -24.77 -6.51 4.32
C SER A 99 -23.26 -6.76 4.50
N LEU A 100 -22.45 -5.70 4.54
CA LEU A 100 -21.00 -5.77 4.75
C LEU A 100 -20.65 -5.21 6.13
N SER A 101 -19.92 -5.97 6.91
CA SER A 101 -19.47 -5.52 8.24
C SER A 101 -18.41 -4.43 8.09
N ILE A 102 -18.80 -3.16 8.21
CA ILE A 102 -17.89 -1.99 8.24
C ILE A 102 -17.80 -1.49 9.67
N LYS A 103 -16.61 -1.58 10.25
CA LYS A 103 -16.34 -1.21 11.65
C LYS A 103 -15.46 0.02 11.71
N LEU A 104 -16.01 1.12 12.23
CA LEU A 104 -15.24 2.33 12.54
C LEU A 104 -14.77 2.28 14.00
N LEU A 105 -13.46 2.35 14.19
CA LEU A 105 -12.81 2.42 15.51
C LEU A 105 -12.20 3.82 15.62
N HIS A 106 -13.03 4.78 16.08
CA HIS A 106 -12.64 6.19 16.20
C HIS A 106 -12.00 6.49 17.57
N HIS A 107 -11.01 7.40 17.57
CA HIS A 107 -10.28 7.84 18.75
C HIS A 107 -10.13 9.36 18.73
N ASP A 108 -10.35 9.99 19.87
CA ASP A 108 -10.28 11.45 20.04
C ASP A 108 -8.86 12.02 19.96
N SER A 109 -7.84 11.16 20.06
CA SER A 109 -6.44 11.56 20.01
C SER A 109 -5.68 10.82 18.92
N ARG A 110 -4.73 11.50 18.29
CA ARG A 110 -3.88 10.94 17.27
C ARG A 110 -2.86 9.97 17.86
N ARG A 111 -3.05 8.68 17.62
CA ARG A 111 -2.19 7.59 18.12
C ARG A 111 -1.14 7.16 17.11
N GLY A 112 -1.38 7.43 15.82
CA GLY A 112 -0.49 7.11 14.71
C GLY A 112 -0.72 5.72 14.11
N VAL A 113 -0.05 5.48 12.96
CA VAL A 113 -0.28 4.30 12.11
C VAL A 113 0.11 2.99 12.80
N SER A 114 1.13 2.99 13.67
CA SER A 114 1.53 1.80 14.46
C SER A 114 0.40 1.30 15.34
N ALA A 115 -0.27 2.22 16.07
CA ALA A 115 -1.40 1.90 16.93
C ALA A 115 -2.59 1.39 16.10
N ALA A 116 -2.87 2.05 14.97
CA ALA A 116 -3.94 1.65 14.05
C ALA A 116 -3.72 0.24 13.48
N TRP A 117 -2.50 -0.10 13.02
CA TRP A 117 -2.21 -1.44 12.53
C TRP A 117 -2.32 -2.50 13.61
N ASN A 118 -1.79 -2.24 14.83
CA ASN A 118 -1.91 -3.16 15.97
C ASN A 118 -3.38 -3.41 16.32
N GLU A 119 -4.21 -2.38 16.29
CA GLU A 119 -5.64 -2.50 16.56
C GLU A 119 -6.35 -3.32 15.48
N ILE A 120 -6.08 -3.06 14.20
CA ILE A 120 -6.59 -3.84 13.08
C ILE A 120 -6.19 -5.31 13.23
N PHE A 121 -4.89 -5.61 13.48
CA PHE A 121 -4.41 -6.97 13.66
C PHE A 121 -5.13 -7.70 14.80
N LYS A 122 -5.35 -7.01 15.92
CA LYS A 122 -6.05 -7.57 17.08
C LYS A 122 -7.53 -7.85 16.79
N LYS A 123 -8.21 -6.96 16.06
CA LYS A 123 -9.66 -7.01 15.82
C LYS A 123 -10.06 -7.85 14.61
N ALA A 124 -9.15 -8.07 13.67
CA ALA A 124 -9.40 -8.82 12.44
C ALA A 124 -9.86 -10.25 12.72
N THR A 125 -10.93 -10.69 12.02
CA THR A 125 -11.50 -12.03 12.11
C THR A 125 -11.27 -12.87 10.85
N GLY A 126 -10.85 -12.23 9.75
CA GLY A 126 -10.48 -12.92 8.52
C GLY A 126 -9.18 -13.72 8.64
N GLU A 127 -8.98 -14.66 7.73
CA GLU A 127 -7.76 -15.47 7.64
C GLU A 127 -6.59 -14.67 7.06
N ILE A 128 -6.93 -13.69 6.22
CA ILE A 128 -5.99 -12.78 5.57
C ILE A 128 -6.41 -11.35 5.90
N ILE A 129 -5.44 -10.51 6.24
CA ILE A 129 -5.64 -9.08 6.42
C ILE A 129 -5.04 -8.38 5.22
N VAL A 130 -5.83 -7.53 4.54
CA VAL A 130 -5.35 -6.62 3.50
C VAL A 130 -5.36 -5.21 4.07
N LEU A 131 -4.20 -4.60 4.19
CA LEU A 131 -4.06 -3.21 4.63
C LEU A 131 -4.01 -2.28 3.42
N TYR A 132 -4.73 -1.17 3.50
CA TYR A 132 -4.71 -0.08 2.52
C TYR A 132 -4.47 1.26 3.21
N ASP A 133 -3.56 2.09 2.68
CA ASP A 133 -3.54 3.51 3.01
C ASP A 133 -4.84 4.16 2.52
N ALA A 134 -5.36 5.13 3.25
CA ALA A 134 -6.65 5.76 2.91
C ALA A 134 -6.55 6.70 1.69
N ASP A 135 -5.33 7.12 1.29
CA ASP A 135 -5.04 8.05 0.19
C ASP A 135 -4.49 7.35 -1.07
N ILE A 136 -5.09 6.23 -1.45
CA ILE A 136 -4.74 5.48 -2.66
C ILE A 136 -5.96 5.19 -3.54
N ILE A 137 -5.69 4.85 -4.80
CA ILE A 137 -6.66 4.25 -5.72
C ILE A 137 -6.22 2.81 -5.98
N ILE A 138 -7.15 1.87 -5.90
CA ILE A 138 -6.89 0.45 -6.15
C ILE A 138 -7.43 0.04 -7.54
N ASP A 139 -6.70 -0.85 -8.20
CA ASP A 139 -7.19 -1.51 -9.41
C ASP A 139 -8.18 -2.64 -9.05
N LYS A 140 -9.04 -3.01 -9.99
CA LYS A 140 -10.07 -4.06 -9.79
C LYS A 140 -9.49 -5.41 -9.36
N SER A 141 -8.28 -5.73 -9.77
CA SER A 141 -7.60 -6.99 -9.45
C SER A 141 -6.69 -6.91 -8.22
N THR A 142 -6.50 -5.72 -7.63
CA THR A 142 -5.53 -5.50 -6.56
C THR A 142 -5.76 -6.40 -5.36
N THR A 143 -6.99 -6.42 -4.83
CA THR A 143 -7.33 -7.23 -3.65
C THR A 143 -7.12 -8.71 -3.94
N ALA A 144 -7.61 -9.21 -5.09
CA ALA A 144 -7.46 -10.60 -5.48
C ALA A 144 -5.98 -11.00 -5.59
N ASN A 145 -5.17 -10.18 -6.26
CA ASN A 145 -3.73 -10.42 -6.42
C ASN A 145 -3.00 -10.45 -5.08
N LEU A 146 -3.35 -9.56 -4.14
CA LEU A 146 -2.77 -9.55 -2.80
C LEU A 146 -3.17 -10.79 -2.00
N VAL A 147 -4.45 -11.16 -2.00
CA VAL A 147 -4.98 -12.30 -1.25
C VAL A 147 -4.42 -13.62 -1.75
N GLN A 148 -4.35 -13.82 -3.06
CA GLN A 148 -3.83 -15.05 -3.68
C GLN A 148 -2.31 -15.21 -3.49
N SER A 149 -1.61 -14.12 -3.21
CA SER A 149 -0.16 -14.11 -3.05
C SER A 149 0.31 -14.62 -1.69
N VAL A 150 -0.54 -14.67 -0.67
CA VAL A 150 -0.19 -15.17 0.67
C VAL A 150 -0.68 -16.61 0.87
N SER A 151 0.13 -17.43 1.52
CA SER A 151 -0.11 -18.85 1.75
C SER A 151 0.76 -19.33 2.91
N ASP A 152 0.69 -20.62 3.31
CA ASP A 152 1.43 -21.21 4.44
C ASP A 152 2.92 -21.00 4.31
N GLY A 153 3.60 -20.62 3.47
CA GLY A 153 5.03 -20.28 3.42
C GLY A 153 5.31 -18.80 3.15
N ILE A 154 4.25 -18.05 2.76
CA ILE A 154 4.35 -16.64 2.36
C ILE A 154 3.47 -15.82 3.30
N GLY A 155 4.10 -15.21 4.30
CA GLY A 155 3.39 -14.48 5.35
C GLY A 155 2.92 -13.09 4.93
N LEU A 156 3.63 -12.43 4.00
CA LEU A 156 3.35 -11.06 3.57
C LEU A 156 3.57 -10.89 2.07
N CYS A 157 2.64 -10.19 1.42
CA CYS A 157 2.78 -9.73 0.05
C CYS A 157 2.60 -8.21 -0.04
N ALA A 158 3.53 -7.53 -0.70
CA ALA A 158 3.47 -6.10 -0.98
C ALA A 158 2.92 -5.82 -2.39
N SER A 159 2.16 -4.73 -2.52
CA SER A 159 1.60 -4.25 -3.79
C SER A 159 2.63 -3.53 -4.66
N ASN A 160 2.26 -3.30 -5.90
CA ASN A 160 2.95 -2.43 -6.84
C ASN A 160 2.38 -0.99 -6.74
N SER A 161 3.12 -0.13 -6.06
CA SER A 161 2.73 1.27 -5.89
C SER A 161 3.15 2.12 -7.08
N MET A 162 2.18 2.56 -7.88
CA MET A 162 2.34 3.36 -9.09
C MET A 162 2.01 4.82 -8.83
N PRO A 163 2.95 5.76 -9.07
CA PRO A 163 2.66 7.17 -8.90
C PRO A 163 1.75 7.70 -10.02
N LEU A 164 0.69 8.42 -9.65
CA LEU A 164 -0.14 9.17 -10.59
C LEU A 164 0.58 10.44 -11.02
N VAL A 165 0.93 10.54 -12.28
CA VAL A 165 1.60 11.71 -12.83
C VAL A 165 0.66 12.45 -13.76
N SER A 166 0.04 13.51 -13.26
CA SER A 166 -0.40 14.63 -14.11
C SER A 166 0.74 15.62 -14.18
N LYS A 167 0.84 16.49 -15.20
CA LYS A 167 1.86 17.52 -15.47
C LYS A 167 2.70 17.90 -14.24
N GLY A 168 3.75 17.08 -13.94
CA GLY A 168 4.34 17.02 -12.60
C GLY A 168 5.49 18.01 -12.41
N SER A 169 5.60 18.51 -11.19
CA SER A 169 6.78 19.25 -10.68
C SER A 169 8.04 18.38 -10.76
N ALA A 170 9.21 19.01 -10.61
CA ALA A 170 10.49 18.30 -10.50
C ALA A 170 10.45 17.23 -9.38
N MET A 171 9.79 17.53 -8.26
CA MET A 171 9.62 16.63 -7.12
C MET A 171 8.75 15.42 -7.44
N SER A 172 7.64 15.62 -8.15
CA SER A 172 6.80 14.52 -8.63
C SER A 172 7.58 13.61 -9.57
N ARG A 173 8.35 14.18 -10.51
CA ARG A 173 9.19 13.43 -11.43
C ARG A 173 10.29 12.65 -10.73
N ALA A 174 10.96 13.25 -9.75
CA ALA A 174 11.96 12.57 -8.91
C ALA A 174 11.33 11.40 -8.14
N SER A 175 10.12 11.57 -7.61
CA SER A 175 9.40 10.51 -6.90
C SER A 175 8.99 9.36 -7.82
N VAL A 176 8.59 9.65 -9.06
CA VAL A 176 8.34 8.62 -10.09
C VAL A 176 9.59 7.83 -10.38
N PHE A 177 10.72 8.50 -10.58
CA PHE A 177 11.99 7.84 -10.82
C PHE A 177 12.36 6.89 -9.67
N ILE A 178 12.19 7.33 -8.41
CA ILE A 178 12.42 6.49 -7.23
C ILE A 178 11.49 5.26 -7.24
N ALA A 179 10.20 5.45 -7.54
CA ALA A 179 9.23 4.36 -7.56
C ALA A 179 9.57 3.31 -8.65
N GLU A 180 9.96 3.75 -9.85
CA GLU A 180 10.38 2.86 -10.93
C GLU A 180 11.70 2.14 -10.61
N TRP A 181 12.68 2.82 -10.02
CA TRP A 181 13.91 2.18 -9.57
C TRP A 181 13.62 1.09 -8.52
N LEU A 182 12.79 1.38 -7.53
CA LEU A 182 12.39 0.40 -6.52
C LEU A 182 11.59 -0.77 -7.14
N ARG A 183 10.79 -0.51 -8.16
CA ARG A 183 10.07 -1.55 -8.92
C ARG A 183 11.05 -2.49 -9.62
N TRP A 184 12.08 -1.96 -10.28
CA TRP A 184 13.14 -2.78 -10.90
C TRP A 184 13.88 -3.65 -9.89
N VAL A 185 14.20 -3.09 -8.72
CA VAL A 185 14.83 -3.84 -7.61
C VAL A 185 13.94 -5.02 -7.21
N ARG A 186 12.64 -4.80 -7.01
CA ARG A 186 11.69 -5.84 -6.62
C ARG A 186 11.52 -6.92 -7.69
N LYS A 187 11.40 -6.52 -8.95
CA LYS A 187 11.31 -7.44 -10.10
C LYS A 187 12.55 -8.32 -10.27
N SER A 188 13.68 -7.88 -9.78
CA SER A 188 14.92 -8.67 -9.78
C SER A 188 14.99 -9.72 -8.66
N GLY A 189 13.87 -10.05 -8.01
CA GLY A 189 13.81 -11.03 -6.94
C GLY A 189 14.24 -10.50 -5.57
N LEU A 190 14.36 -9.19 -5.42
CA LEU A 190 14.80 -8.50 -4.21
C LEU A 190 13.63 -7.81 -3.50
N SER A 191 12.44 -8.43 -3.54
CA SER A 191 11.22 -7.89 -2.93
C SER A 191 11.38 -7.58 -1.43
N GLN A 192 12.15 -8.39 -0.71
CA GLN A 192 12.44 -8.20 0.70
C GLN A 192 13.24 -6.93 1.04
N TYR A 193 13.77 -6.21 0.07
CA TYR A 193 14.54 -4.99 0.33
C TYR A 193 13.75 -3.70 0.25
N THR A 194 12.53 -3.76 -0.26
CA THR A 194 11.80 -2.55 -0.65
C THR A 194 10.29 -2.68 -0.50
N VAL A 195 9.80 -3.33 0.57
CA VAL A 195 8.36 -3.34 0.84
C VAL A 195 7.87 -1.91 1.04
N MET A 196 6.76 -1.58 0.41
CA MET A 196 6.07 -0.29 0.59
C MET A 196 4.69 -0.55 1.17
N GLY A 197 4.36 0.14 2.25
CA GLY A 197 3.18 -0.11 3.07
C GLY A 197 1.86 0.44 2.54
N ARG A 198 1.79 0.99 1.31
CA ARG A 198 0.55 1.58 0.78
C ARG A 198 -0.58 0.59 0.62
N ALA A 199 -0.25 -0.62 0.21
CA ALA A 199 -1.15 -1.75 0.25
C ALA A 199 -0.33 -3.03 0.41
N LEU A 200 -0.78 -3.90 1.29
CA LEU A 200 -0.16 -5.20 1.52
C LEU A 200 -1.19 -6.21 2.02
N SER A 201 -0.89 -7.49 1.86
CA SER A 201 -1.63 -8.56 2.51
C SER A 201 -0.73 -9.34 3.47
N ILE A 202 -1.30 -9.78 4.57
CA ILE A 202 -0.60 -10.57 5.59
C ILE A 202 -1.52 -11.66 6.13
N LEU A 203 -0.98 -12.84 6.41
CA LEU A 203 -1.73 -13.89 7.08
C LEU A 203 -2.11 -13.43 8.50
N SER A 204 -3.39 -13.57 8.86
CA SER A 204 -3.92 -13.06 10.13
C SER A 204 -3.20 -13.66 11.34
N HIS A 205 -2.89 -14.97 11.31
CA HIS A 205 -2.17 -15.64 12.39
C HIS A 205 -0.71 -15.17 12.53
N VAL A 206 -0.10 -14.67 11.44
CA VAL A 206 1.23 -14.06 11.46
C VAL A 206 1.13 -12.64 12.02
N ALA A 207 0.19 -11.82 11.51
CA ALA A 207 -0.04 -10.46 11.97
C ALA A 207 -0.31 -10.38 13.48
N LYS A 208 -1.12 -11.28 14.02
CA LYS A 208 -1.48 -11.33 15.46
C LYS A 208 -0.32 -11.70 16.38
N ARG A 209 0.79 -12.23 15.85
CA ARG A 209 2.02 -12.49 16.61
C ARG A 209 2.96 -11.29 16.65
N ILE A 210 2.65 -10.23 15.91
CA ILE A 210 3.50 -9.06 15.77
C ILE A 210 2.86 -7.89 16.49
N THR A 211 3.62 -7.25 17.39
CA THR A 211 3.27 -5.97 17.99
C THR A 211 4.26 -4.92 17.50
N ILE A 212 3.75 -3.87 16.88
CA ILE A 212 4.56 -2.78 16.34
C ILE A 212 4.72 -1.71 17.43
N PRO A 213 5.96 -1.36 17.83
CA PRO A 213 6.17 -0.26 18.78
C PRO A 213 5.66 1.08 18.23
N GLU A 214 5.12 1.94 19.09
CA GLU A 214 4.52 3.21 18.68
C GLU A 214 5.52 4.19 18.04
N ASN A 215 6.80 4.06 18.37
CA ASN A 215 7.86 4.95 17.87
C ASN A 215 8.50 4.47 16.55
N VAL A 216 7.99 3.42 15.90
CA VAL A 216 8.53 2.94 14.63
C VAL A 216 8.16 3.88 13.49
N ILE A 217 9.17 4.35 12.75
CA ILE A 217 9.02 5.27 11.62
C ILE A 217 8.76 4.52 10.32
N ALA A 218 9.52 3.45 10.03
CA ALA A 218 9.39 2.61 8.83
C ALA A 218 8.59 1.36 9.15
N LEU A 219 7.26 1.51 9.28
CA LEU A 219 6.36 0.45 9.72
C LEU A 219 6.38 -0.77 8.80
N ASP A 220 6.26 -0.52 7.50
CA ASP A 220 6.24 -1.53 6.45
C ASP A 220 7.50 -2.40 6.49
N LEU A 221 8.66 -1.77 6.60
CA LEU A 221 9.93 -2.46 6.69
C LEU A 221 10.12 -3.18 8.04
N TYR A 222 9.63 -2.60 9.14
CA TYR A 222 9.59 -3.27 10.44
C TYR A 222 8.73 -4.53 10.39
N LEU A 223 7.51 -4.42 9.85
CA LEU A 223 6.59 -5.54 9.68
C LEU A 223 7.23 -6.65 8.84
N GLN A 224 7.88 -6.28 7.74
CA GLN A 224 8.63 -7.21 6.90
C GLN A 224 9.70 -7.98 7.71
N CYS A 225 10.54 -7.28 8.48
CA CYS A 225 11.56 -7.92 9.30
C CYS A 225 10.95 -8.91 10.29
N LYS A 226 9.82 -8.55 10.91
CA LYS A 226 9.13 -9.41 11.87
C LYS A 226 8.50 -10.64 11.22
N VAL A 227 7.97 -10.51 10.02
CA VAL A 227 7.44 -11.65 9.23
C VAL A 227 8.57 -12.63 8.87
N LEU A 228 9.73 -12.12 8.45
CA LEU A 228 10.92 -12.93 8.17
C LEU A 228 11.46 -13.61 9.44
N GLU A 229 11.50 -12.91 10.57
CA GLU A 229 11.90 -13.44 11.87
C GLU A 229 11.00 -14.61 12.32
N LEU A 230 9.73 -14.57 11.96
CA LEU A 230 8.78 -15.66 12.20
C LEU A 230 8.93 -16.85 11.23
N GLY A 231 9.89 -16.80 10.29
CA GLY A 231 10.19 -17.86 9.34
C GLY A 231 9.35 -17.84 8.04
N PHE A 232 8.54 -16.81 7.82
CA PHE A 232 7.74 -16.68 6.61
C PHE A 232 8.48 -15.89 5.53
N LYS A 233 8.14 -16.18 4.27
CA LYS A 233 8.62 -15.40 3.13
C LYS A 233 7.83 -14.10 2.98
N VAL A 234 8.50 -13.08 2.45
CA VAL A 234 7.90 -11.81 2.02
C VAL A 234 8.08 -11.70 0.52
N ILE A 235 6.99 -11.40 -0.19
CA ILE A 235 7.01 -11.28 -1.65
C ILE A 235 6.43 -9.93 -2.12
N TYR A 236 6.62 -9.63 -3.38
CA TYR A 236 6.07 -8.51 -4.10
C TYR A 236 5.26 -9.01 -5.29
N ASN A 237 4.04 -8.49 -5.49
CA ASN A 237 3.22 -8.81 -6.64
C ASN A 237 3.10 -7.58 -7.56
N ASP A 238 3.71 -7.66 -8.75
CA ASP A 238 3.73 -6.57 -9.75
C ASP A 238 2.34 -6.28 -10.33
N GLN A 239 1.40 -7.22 -10.24
CA GLN A 239 0.02 -7.07 -10.72
C GLN A 239 -0.95 -6.53 -9.66
N ALA A 240 -0.56 -6.46 -8.41
CA ALA A 240 -1.35 -5.84 -7.35
C ALA A 240 -1.17 -4.31 -7.39
N LEU A 241 -1.82 -3.66 -8.34
CA LEU A 241 -1.63 -2.24 -8.65
C LEU A 241 -2.36 -1.34 -7.65
N VAL A 242 -1.63 -0.39 -7.07
CA VAL A 242 -2.20 0.73 -6.31
C VAL A 242 -1.60 2.04 -6.79
N TYR A 243 -2.43 3.06 -6.90
CA TYR A 243 -2.02 4.36 -7.42
C TYR A 243 -2.02 5.38 -6.29
N PHE A 244 -1.00 6.23 -6.27
CA PHE A 244 -0.85 7.27 -5.26
C PHE A 244 -0.37 8.59 -5.89
N ARG A 245 -0.67 9.71 -5.25
CA ARG A 245 -0.15 11.01 -5.67
C ARG A 245 1.24 11.26 -5.07
N PRO A 246 2.28 11.46 -5.90
CA PRO A 246 3.60 11.83 -5.40
C PRO A 246 3.60 13.29 -4.90
N PRO A 247 4.54 13.69 -4.01
CA PRO A 247 4.68 15.07 -3.56
C PRO A 247 5.00 15.99 -4.74
N ASP A 248 4.39 17.17 -4.76
CA ASP A 248 4.58 18.17 -5.83
C ASP A 248 5.42 19.36 -5.40
N ASN A 249 5.81 19.43 -4.12
CA ASN A 249 6.62 20.50 -3.55
C ASN A 249 7.82 19.95 -2.76
N MET A 250 8.85 20.79 -2.60
CA MET A 250 10.12 20.38 -2.00
C MET A 250 10.01 20.09 -0.50
N LYS A 251 9.07 20.70 0.22
CA LYS A 251 8.86 20.45 1.66
C LYS A 251 8.37 19.01 1.88
N ASP A 252 7.32 18.62 1.16
CA ASP A 252 6.71 17.28 1.30
C ASP A 252 7.67 16.20 0.77
N PHE A 253 8.35 16.44 -0.36
CA PHE A 253 9.38 15.54 -0.89
C PHE A 253 10.50 15.32 0.13
N SER A 254 11.10 16.40 0.66
CA SER A 254 12.18 16.32 1.64
C SER A 254 11.74 15.62 2.93
N SER A 255 10.52 15.89 3.40
CA SER A 255 9.95 15.23 4.57
C SER A 255 9.84 13.71 4.37
N GLN A 256 9.38 13.25 3.20
CA GLN A 256 9.29 11.82 2.88
C GLN A 256 10.68 11.15 2.83
N ILE A 257 11.67 11.78 2.17
CA ILE A 257 13.03 11.24 2.07
C ILE A 257 13.70 11.16 3.45
N ILE A 258 13.59 12.23 4.25
CA ILE A 258 14.16 12.26 5.60
C ILE A 258 13.52 11.20 6.49
N ARG A 259 12.19 11.06 6.43
CA ARG A 259 11.45 10.04 7.16
C ARG A 259 11.91 8.63 6.76
N ALA A 260 11.99 8.32 5.48
CA ALA A 260 12.47 7.05 4.99
C ALA A 260 13.90 6.77 5.47
N THR A 261 14.80 7.75 5.39
CA THR A 261 16.19 7.63 5.86
C THR A 261 16.27 7.39 7.37
N ASN A 262 15.50 8.14 8.17
CA ASN A 262 15.48 7.99 9.63
C ASN A 262 14.87 6.65 10.04
N GLY A 263 13.81 6.21 9.36
CA GLY A 263 13.20 4.91 9.58
C GLY A 263 14.17 3.75 9.31
N HIS A 264 14.89 3.78 8.19
CA HIS A 264 15.94 2.78 7.91
C HIS A 264 17.06 2.78 8.95
N LYS A 265 17.50 3.97 9.40
CA LYS A 265 18.51 4.07 10.48
C LYS A 265 18.01 3.47 11.79
N GLN A 266 16.74 3.74 12.14
CA GLN A 266 16.14 3.27 13.38
C GLN A 266 16.10 1.74 13.47
N ILE A 267 15.73 1.06 12.38
CA ILE A 267 15.58 -0.40 12.35
C ILE A 267 16.79 -1.13 11.74
N ARG A 268 17.93 -0.45 11.61
CA ARG A 268 19.13 -1.00 10.96
C ARG A 268 19.58 -2.33 11.56
N HIS A 269 19.45 -2.51 12.87
CA HIS A 269 19.77 -3.75 13.56
C HIS A 269 18.91 -4.92 13.05
N LEU A 270 17.59 -4.73 12.93
CA LEU A 270 16.69 -5.76 12.39
C LEU A 270 17.01 -6.13 10.93
N LEU A 271 17.37 -5.13 10.11
CA LEU A 271 17.79 -5.37 8.74
C LEU A 271 19.08 -6.20 8.66
N THR A 272 20.00 -5.98 9.59
CA THR A 272 21.26 -6.72 9.67
C THR A 272 21.02 -8.15 10.13
N ASP A 273 20.19 -8.35 11.15
CA ASP A 273 19.86 -9.66 11.71
C ASP A 273 19.15 -10.55 10.67
N GLN A 274 18.29 -9.96 9.84
CA GLN A 274 17.61 -10.66 8.74
C GLN A 274 18.43 -10.73 7.44
N CYS A 275 19.70 -10.31 7.45
CA CYS A 275 20.56 -10.25 6.26
C CYS A 275 19.96 -9.46 5.09
N ILE A 276 19.07 -8.49 5.37
CA ILE A 276 18.43 -7.66 4.36
C ILE A 276 19.43 -6.60 3.87
N ARG A 277 20.13 -6.89 2.78
CA ARG A 277 21.07 -5.96 2.15
C ARG A 277 20.85 -5.94 0.65
N LEU A 278 20.62 -4.76 0.10
CA LEU A 278 20.57 -4.60 -1.35
C LEU A 278 21.96 -4.85 -1.94
N PRO A 279 22.17 -5.90 -2.75
CA PRO A 279 23.45 -6.11 -3.41
C PRO A 279 23.78 -4.90 -4.30
N LEU A 280 24.96 -4.33 -4.16
CA LEU A 280 25.39 -3.11 -4.86
C LEU A 280 25.21 -3.25 -6.38
N ARG A 281 25.57 -4.42 -6.95
CA ARG A 281 25.37 -4.71 -8.38
C ARG A 281 23.91 -4.61 -8.81
N SER A 282 22.98 -5.22 -8.05
CA SER A 282 21.55 -5.21 -8.39
C SER A 282 20.96 -3.80 -8.29
N GLY A 283 21.34 -3.06 -7.25
CA GLY A 283 20.94 -1.65 -7.11
C GLY A 283 21.45 -0.78 -8.25
N LEU A 284 22.70 -0.97 -8.67
CA LEU A 284 23.30 -0.23 -9.79
C LEU A 284 22.64 -0.59 -11.14
N VAL A 285 22.41 -1.86 -11.41
CA VAL A 285 21.73 -2.32 -12.64
C VAL A 285 20.31 -1.74 -12.71
N ALA A 286 19.57 -1.75 -11.60
CA ALA A 286 18.25 -1.15 -11.54
C ALA A 286 18.32 0.38 -11.77
N ALA A 287 19.32 1.07 -11.20
CA ALA A 287 19.53 2.51 -11.40
C ALA A 287 19.83 2.84 -12.87
N ILE A 288 20.72 2.08 -13.52
CA ILE A 288 21.03 2.25 -14.95
C ILE A 288 19.78 2.05 -15.80
N LYS A 289 19.01 0.98 -15.56
CA LYS A 289 17.74 0.73 -16.27
C LYS A 289 16.77 1.90 -16.12
N SER A 290 16.61 2.43 -14.91
CA SER A 290 15.74 3.57 -14.65
C SER A 290 16.22 4.85 -15.35
N ILE A 291 17.54 5.12 -15.38
CA ILE A 291 18.12 6.28 -16.08
C ILE A 291 17.93 6.15 -17.60
N VAL A 292 18.10 4.96 -18.17
CA VAL A 292 17.89 4.72 -19.60
C VAL A 292 16.42 4.93 -19.99
N GLN A 293 15.49 4.53 -19.13
CA GLN A 293 14.05 4.68 -19.38
C GLN A 293 13.55 6.11 -19.16
N ASP A 294 14.04 6.79 -18.13
CA ASP A 294 13.67 8.18 -17.79
C ASP A 294 14.90 9.02 -17.41
N PRO A 295 15.70 9.45 -18.39
CA PRO A 295 16.89 10.28 -18.12
C PRO A 295 16.52 11.64 -17.50
N LYS A 296 15.35 12.19 -17.85
CA LYS A 296 14.87 13.46 -17.25
C LYS A 296 14.53 13.29 -15.79
N GLY A 297 13.87 12.16 -15.41
CA GLY A 297 13.59 11.82 -14.02
C GLY A 297 14.86 11.71 -13.19
N GLY A 298 15.91 11.11 -13.73
CA GLY A 298 17.24 11.06 -13.11
C GLY A 298 17.82 12.44 -12.84
N ILE A 299 17.73 13.39 -13.79
CA ILE A 299 18.17 14.78 -13.60
C ILE A 299 17.36 15.47 -12.49
N TYR A 300 16.03 15.31 -12.49
CA TYR A 300 15.19 15.88 -11.44
C TYR A 300 15.50 15.28 -10.07
N LEU A 301 15.83 13.99 -10.00
CA LEU A 301 16.26 13.36 -8.75
C LEU A 301 17.53 14.01 -8.21
N ILE A 302 18.56 14.18 -9.04
CA ILE A 302 19.82 14.84 -8.65
C ILE A 302 19.54 16.27 -8.17
N TYR A 303 18.71 17.03 -8.91
CA TYR A 303 18.30 18.38 -8.51
C TYR A 303 17.63 18.38 -7.13
N CYS A 304 16.63 17.52 -6.89
CA CYS A 304 15.94 17.46 -5.61
C CYS A 304 16.88 17.06 -4.46
N TYR A 305 17.78 16.10 -4.70
CA TYR A 305 18.75 15.67 -3.68
C TYR A 305 19.80 16.73 -3.36
N SER A 306 20.21 17.56 -4.33
CA SER A 306 21.12 18.69 -4.07
C SER A 306 20.51 19.74 -3.14
N LEU A 307 19.19 19.88 -3.14
CA LEU A 307 18.46 20.80 -2.25
C LEU A 307 18.13 20.22 -0.87
N LEU A 308 18.20 18.89 -0.70
CA LEU A 308 17.87 18.24 0.58
C LEU A 308 18.59 18.83 1.80
N PRO A 309 19.91 19.15 1.77
CA PRO A 309 20.59 19.70 2.94
C PRO A 309 20.00 21.01 3.46
N LEU A 310 19.48 21.86 2.56
CA LEU A 310 18.83 23.12 2.91
C LEU A 310 17.51 22.90 3.66
N TYR A 311 16.73 21.92 3.20
CA TYR A 311 15.45 21.57 3.80
C TYR A 311 15.61 20.71 5.07
N SER A 312 16.60 19.82 5.12
CA SER A 312 16.85 18.99 6.29
C SER A 312 17.20 19.79 7.55
N ARG A 313 17.91 20.92 7.39
CA ARG A 313 18.21 21.86 8.48
C ARG A 313 16.95 22.51 9.06
N ARG A 314 15.92 22.73 8.23
CA ARG A 314 14.64 23.36 8.63
C ARG A 314 13.66 22.34 9.21
N LEU A 315 13.74 21.08 8.80
CA LEU A 315 12.86 19.99 9.23
C LEU A 315 13.38 19.25 10.48
N LYS A 316 14.18 19.89 11.31
CA LYS A 316 15.02 19.35 12.38
C LYS A 316 14.33 18.57 13.50
N ALA A 317 13.02 18.35 13.50
CA ALA A 317 12.34 17.86 14.71
C ALA A 317 11.39 16.69 14.54
N THR A 318 11.23 16.06 13.38
CA THR A 318 10.29 14.94 13.25
C THR A 318 10.98 13.58 13.37
N ASN A 319 11.54 13.30 14.54
CA ASN A 319 11.86 11.92 14.95
C ASN A 319 10.64 11.16 15.49
N SER A 320 9.43 11.68 15.31
CA SER A 320 8.23 11.02 15.81
C SER A 320 7.63 10.11 14.73
N ALA A 321 7.13 8.95 15.14
CA ALA A 321 6.32 8.08 14.32
C ALA A 321 4.98 8.74 13.91
N ILE A 322 4.61 9.83 14.59
CA ILE A 322 3.49 10.71 14.27
C ILE A 322 4.07 11.88 13.45
N TRP A 323 3.92 11.82 12.14
CA TRP A 323 4.44 12.83 11.22
C TRP A 323 3.38 13.77 10.67
N ASP A 324 3.79 14.96 10.25
CA ASP A 324 2.89 15.90 9.60
C ASP A 324 2.33 15.35 8.28
N ILE A 325 1.09 15.73 7.99
CA ILE A 325 0.42 15.35 6.74
C ILE A 325 1.12 16.04 5.57
N ALA A 326 1.52 15.27 4.57
CA ALA A 326 1.98 15.79 3.29
C ALA A 326 0.76 16.27 2.48
N LYS A 327 0.39 17.55 2.63
CA LYS A 327 -0.84 18.11 2.03
C LYS A 327 -0.92 17.94 0.52
N SER A 328 0.23 17.98 -0.17
CA SER A 328 0.27 17.85 -1.63
C SER A 328 -0.06 16.41 -2.13
N THR A 329 0.01 15.41 -1.27
CA THR A 329 -0.29 14.02 -1.65
C THR A 329 -1.74 13.62 -1.39
N LYS A 330 -2.53 14.44 -0.69
CA LYS A 330 -3.89 14.10 -0.25
C LYS A 330 -4.98 14.22 -1.31
N ARG A 331 -4.79 14.98 -2.39
CA ARG A 331 -5.80 15.12 -3.44
C ARG A 331 -5.49 14.16 -4.58
N LEU A 332 -6.25 13.08 -4.71
CA LEU A 332 -6.10 12.08 -5.77
C LEU A 332 -6.78 12.49 -7.08
N THR A 333 -7.66 13.50 -7.04
CA THR A 333 -8.37 14.09 -8.19
C THR A 333 -7.87 15.48 -8.53
#